data_84212f479bc8812eede6819fc245d734
#
_entry.id   84212f479bc8812eede6819fc245d734
#
_cell.length_a   1.000
_cell.length_b   1.000
_cell.length_c   1.000
_cell.angle_alpha   90.00
_cell.angle_beta   90.00
_cell.angle_gamma   90.00
#
_symmetry.space_group_name_H-M   'P 1'
#
loop_
_entity.id
_entity.type
_entity.pdbx_description
1 polymer ?
#
loop_
_entity_poly.entity_id
_entity_poly.type
_entity_poly.pdbx_seq_one_letter_code
_entity_poly.pdbx_strand_id
1 'polypeptide(L)'
;MRYLIQNAHLINEGQARTVDVRIRDGRILTIAAVLAHDGVEQLIDARGLHLLPGMIDDQVHFREPGLETKGTIFSESRAAVAGGITSYMEMPNTQPPTLNAAALEAKYARAR
;
A
#
# COMPACT_ATOMS: atom_id res chain seq x y z
N MET A 1 7.42 7.55 12.36
CA MET A 1 7.32 6.09 12.56
C MET A 1 8.58 5.45 11.98
N ARG A 2 9.24 4.52 12.71
CA ARG A 2 10.53 3.94 12.31
C ARG A 2 10.44 2.42 12.37
N TYR A 3 10.86 1.74 11.31
CA TYR A 3 10.91 0.29 11.23
C TYR A 3 12.25 -0.19 10.71
N LEU A 4 12.71 -1.32 11.23
CA LEU A 4 13.78 -2.12 10.65
C LEU A 4 13.24 -3.52 10.35
N ILE A 5 13.13 -3.85 9.07
CA ILE A 5 12.79 -5.19 8.59
C ILE A 5 14.09 -5.93 8.38
N GLN A 6 14.31 -7.03 9.08
CA GLN A 6 15.52 -7.83 8.96
C GLN A 6 15.25 -9.18 8.30
N ASN A 7 16.26 -9.69 7.62
CA ASN A 7 16.28 -11.01 6.99
C ASN A 7 15.20 -11.21 5.90
N ALA A 8 14.70 -10.15 5.27
CA ALA A 8 13.67 -10.25 4.25
C ALA A 8 14.23 -10.81 2.94
N HIS A 9 13.53 -11.77 2.33
CA HIS A 9 13.80 -12.18 0.96
C HIS A 9 13.15 -11.18 0.00
N LEU A 10 13.89 -10.11 -0.32
CA LEU A 10 13.42 -9.03 -1.19
C LEU A 10 13.40 -9.49 -2.64
N ILE A 11 12.24 -9.36 -3.29
CA ILE A 11 12.05 -9.59 -4.73
C ILE A 11 11.64 -8.26 -5.35
N ASN A 12 12.56 -7.65 -6.10
CA ASN A 12 12.34 -6.35 -6.75
C ASN A 12 13.28 -6.20 -7.97
N GLU A 13 12.80 -5.52 -9.01
CA GLU A 13 13.59 -5.19 -10.21
C GLU A 13 14.30 -6.41 -10.85
N GLY A 14 13.59 -7.54 -10.89
CA GLY A 14 14.11 -8.79 -11.47
C GLY A 14 15.18 -9.48 -10.62
N GLN A 15 15.40 -9.04 -9.39
CA GLN A 15 16.36 -9.63 -8.46
C GLN A 15 15.67 -10.20 -7.24
N ALA A 16 16.26 -11.26 -6.66
CA ALA A 16 15.85 -11.84 -5.39
C ALA A 16 17.08 -11.95 -4.48
N ARG A 17 17.02 -11.36 -3.29
CA ARG A 17 18.15 -11.33 -2.35
C ARG A 17 17.68 -11.20 -0.91
N THR A 18 18.42 -11.75 0.03
CA THR A 18 18.16 -11.54 1.46
C THR A 18 18.81 -10.23 1.90
N VAL A 19 18.00 -9.35 2.49
CA VAL A 19 18.41 -7.99 2.88
C VAL A 19 17.66 -7.52 4.13
N ASP A 20 18.20 -6.46 4.74
CA ASP A 20 17.50 -5.65 5.72
C ASP A 20 17.01 -4.35 5.07
N VAL A 21 15.85 -3.87 5.51
CA VAL A 21 15.23 -2.64 4.99
C VAL A 21 14.87 -1.71 6.14
N ARG A 22 15.41 -0.51 6.12
CA ARG A 22 15.09 0.55 7.09
C ARG A 22 14.06 1.50 6.52
N ILE A 23 12.97 1.72 7.27
CA ILE A 23 11.88 2.62 6.91
C ILE A 23 11.78 3.73 7.96
N ARG A 24 11.67 4.97 7.51
CA ARG A 24 11.41 6.13 8.34
C ARG A 24 10.37 7.03 7.69
N ASP A 25 9.34 7.38 8.46
CA ASP A 25 8.30 8.34 8.06
C ASP A 25 7.67 8.03 6.69
N GLY A 26 7.35 6.74 6.48
CA GLY A 26 6.72 6.25 5.27
C GLY A 26 7.65 6.11 4.05
N ARG A 27 8.97 6.26 4.23
CA ARG A 27 9.95 6.16 3.15
C ARG A 27 10.98 5.07 3.43
N ILE A 28 11.36 4.32 2.40
CA ILE A 28 12.51 3.40 2.45
C ILE A 28 13.77 4.27 2.49
N LEU A 29 14.51 4.15 3.58
CA LEU A 29 15.72 4.94 3.79
C LEU A 29 16.98 4.22 3.32
N THR A 30 17.04 2.90 3.58
CA THR A 30 18.23 2.08 3.26
C THR A 30 17.81 0.64 3.03
N ILE A 31 18.42 0.01 2.03
CA ILE A 31 18.39 -1.44 1.79
C ILE A 31 19.81 -1.92 1.78
N ALA A 32 20.17 -2.87 2.64
CA ALA A 32 21.52 -3.42 2.73
C ALA A 32 21.48 -4.88 3.15
N ALA A 33 22.60 -5.60 2.97
CA ALA A 33 22.69 -7.00 3.38
C ALA A 33 22.46 -7.18 4.89
N VAL A 34 22.97 -6.24 5.69
CA VAL A 34 22.79 -6.22 7.15
C VAL A 34 22.71 -4.76 7.62
N LEU A 35 21.76 -4.47 8.49
CA LEU A 35 21.62 -3.17 9.15
C LEU A 35 21.58 -3.36 10.67
N ALA A 36 22.41 -2.60 11.38
CA ALA A 36 22.37 -2.56 12.84
C ALA A 36 21.07 -1.89 13.33
N HIS A 37 20.42 -2.50 14.32
CA HIS A 37 19.26 -1.90 15.00
C HIS A 37 19.74 -0.72 15.86
N ASP A 38 19.06 0.43 15.75
CA ASP A 38 19.43 1.66 16.46
C ASP A 38 18.82 1.79 17.88
N GLY A 39 18.05 0.79 18.30
CA GLY A 39 17.40 0.74 19.63
C GLY A 39 16.06 1.48 19.72
N VAL A 40 15.67 2.24 18.69
CA VAL A 40 14.41 3.03 18.65
C VAL A 40 13.46 2.64 17.53
N GLU A 41 13.90 1.77 16.63
CA GLU A 41 13.11 1.24 15.53
C GLU A 41 12.22 0.09 16.00
N GLN A 42 11.02 -0.01 15.45
CA GLN A 42 10.23 -1.23 15.57
C GLN A 42 10.85 -2.32 14.68
N LEU A 43 11.32 -3.38 15.33
CA LEU A 43 11.97 -4.50 14.64
C LEU A 43 10.94 -5.48 14.07
N ILE A 44 11.10 -5.87 12.81
CA ILE A 44 10.32 -6.91 12.14
C ILE A 44 11.30 -7.96 11.65
N ASP A 45 11.29 -9.16 12.23
CA ASP A 45 12.04 -10.29 11.68
C ASP A 45 11.24 -10.94 10.55
N ALA A 46 11.71 -10.75 9.32
CA ALA A 46 11.09 -11.27 8.10
C ALA A 46 11.75 -12.56 7.61
N ARG A 47 12.42 -13.29 8.49
CA ARG A 47 13.08 -14.57 8.11
C ARG A 47 12.07 -15.56 7.55
N GLY A 48 12.32 -16.05 6.34
CA GLY A 48 11.42 -16.95 5.62
C GLY A 48 10.25 -16.26 4.93
N LEU A 49 10.14 -14.93 5.01
CA LEU A 49 9.12 -14.15 4.32
C LEU A 49 9.69 -13.46 3.08
N HIS A 50 8.82 -13.30 2.09
CA HIS A 50 9.12 -12.51 0.90
C HIS A 50 8.69 -11.06 1.11
N LEU A 51 9.54 -10.13 0.73
CA LEU A 51 9.26 -8.70 0.70
C LEU A 51 9.15 -8.26 -0.76
N LEU A 52 7.99 -7.75 -1.13
CA LEU A 52 7.72 -7.25 -2.47
C LEU A 52 7.28 -5.79 -2.40
N PRO A 53 7.47 -5.00 -3.48
CA PRO A 53 6.75 -3.73 -3.63
C PRO A 53 5.25 -3.96 -3.52
N GLY A 54 4.53 -3.03 -2.89
CA GLY A 54 3.07 -3.07 -2.87
C GLY A 54 2.51 -3.02 -4.28
N MET A 55 1.48 -3.84 -4.54
CA MET A 55 0.86 -3.87 -5.86
C MET A 55 0.06 -2.60 -6.14
N ILE A 56 0.02 -2.22 -7.41
CA ILE A 56 -0.85 -1.16 -7.94
C ILE A 56 -1.96 -1.85 -8.71
N ASP A 57 -3.22 -1.62 -8.29
CA ASP A 57 -4.39 -2.07 -9.03
C ASP A 57 -4.96 -0.89 -9.82
N ASP A 58 -4.91 -0.95 -11.12
CA ASP A 58 -5.32 0.14 -12.01
C ASP A 58 -6.81 0.07 -12.38
N GLN A 59 -7.59 -0.87 -11.83
CA GLN A 59 -9.01 -1.04 -12.16
C GLN A 59 -9.82 -1.60 -10.99
N VAL A 60 -10.06 -0.80 -9.96
CA VAL A 60 -10.93 -1.20 -8.84
C VAL A 60 -12.33 -0.61 -8.96
N HIS A 61 -13.31 -1.25 -8.34
CA HIS A 61 -14.71 -0.83 -8.30
C HIS A 61 -15.18 -0.74 -6.85
N PHE A 62 -14.82 0.31 -6.15
CA PHE A 62 -15.18 0.48 -4.73
C PHE A 62 -16.62 0.95 -4.50
N ARG A 63 -17.32 1.33 -5.57
CA ARG A 63 -18.77 1.57 -5.59
C ARG A 63 -19.27 2.84 -4.93
N GLU A 64 -18.46 3.57 -4.23
CA GLU A 64 -18.81 4.86 -3.62
C GLU A 64 -18.35 6.04 -4.51
N PRO A 65 -19.23 7.06 -4.74
CA PRO A 65 -20.55 7.27 -4.15
C PRO A 65 -21.68 6.50 -4.84
N GLY A 66 -22.79 6.34 -4.09
CA GLY A 66 -24.12 5.98 -4.59
C GLY A 66 -24.41 4.48 -4.69
N LEU A 67 -23.44 3.61 -4.47
CA LEU A 67 -23.60 2.16 -4.46
C LEU A 67 -22.99 1.52 -3.20
N GLU A 68 -23.01 2.25 -2.09
CA GLU A 68 -22.35 1.90 -0.83
C GLU A 68 -22.84 0.60 -0.20
N THR A 69 -24.03 0.12 -0.59
CA THR A 69 -24.52 -1.20 -0.19
C THR A 69 -23.70 -2.35 -0.74
N LYS A 70 -22.90 -2.10 -1.79
CA LYS A 70 -21.99 -3.08 -2.39
C LYS A 70 -20.55 -2.97 -1.86
N GLY A 71 -20.17 -1.81 -1.38
CA GLY A 71 -18.86 -1.50 -0.86
C GLY A 71 -18.64 0.00 -0.71
N THR A 72 -17.78 0.39 0.21
CA THR A 72 -17.37 1.78 0.44
C THR A 72 -15.89 1.94 0.17
N ILE A 73 -15.41 3.16 -0.05
CA ILE A 73 -13.96 3.42 -0.15
C ILE A 73 -13.25 2.92 1.10
N PHE A 74 -13.86 3.09 2.29
CA PHE A 74 -13.30 2.62 3.55
C PHE A 74 -13.16 1.10 3.62
N SER A 75 -14.21 0.34 3.30
CA SER A 75 -14.17 -1.13 3.38
C SER A 75 -13.25 -1.73 2.33
N GLU A 76 -13.36 -1.25 1.09
CA GLU A 76 -12.65 -1.81 -0.05
C GLU A 76 -11.16 -1.45 -0.05
N SER A 77 -10.80 -0.24 0.41
CA SER A 77 -9.38 0.11 0.59
C SER A 77 -8.68 -0.77 1.64
N ARG A 78 -9.39 -1.15 2.71
CA ARG A 78 -8.86 -2.09 3.72
C ARG A 78 -8.70 -3.49 3.15
N ALA A 79 -9.66 -3.96 2.35
CA ALA A 79 -9.55 -5.23 1.66
C ALA A 79 -8.37 -5.25 0.67
N ALA A 80 -8.18 -4.14 -0.08
CA ALA A 80 -7.06 -3.95 -0.98
C ALA A 80 -5.71 -4.06 -0.24
N VAL A 81 -5.55 -3.34 0.87
CA VAL A 81 -4.34 -3.41 1.70
C VAL A 81 -4.12 -4.83 2.25
N ALA A 82 -5.17 -5.50 2.71
CA ALA A 82 -5.07 -6.89 3.19
C ALA A 82 -4.61 -7.85 2.08
N GLY A 83 -4.90 -7.54 0.82
CA GLY A 83 -4.43 -8.27 -0.36
C GLY A 83 -3.05 -7.84 -0.88
N GLY A 84 -2.40 -6.85 -0.24
CA GLY A 84 -1.09 -6.34 -0.66
C GLY A 84 -1.13 -5.23 -1.71
N ILE A 85 -2.30 -4.65 -1.99
CA ILE A 85 -2.47 -3.51 -2.88
C ILE A 85 -2.25 -2.24 -2.09
N THR A 86 -1.29 -1.42 -2.49
CA THR A 86 -0.92 -0.18 -1.80
C THR A 86 -1.29 1.09 -2.57
N SER A 87 -1.69 0.94 -3.83
CA SER A 87 -2.17 2.02 -4.67
C SER A 87 -3.24 1.49 -5.62
N TYR A 88 -4.24 2.29 -5.93
CA TYR A 88 -5.31 1.88 -6.83
C TYR A 88 -5.87 3.05 -7.65
N MET A 89 -6.46 2.72 -8.79
CA MET A 89 -7.25 3.62 -9.61
C MET A 89 -8.70 3.15 -9.60
N GLU A 90 -9.57 3.94 -8.99
CA GLU A 90 -10.98 3.59 -8.87
C GLU A 90 -11.76 4.04 -10.12
N MET A 91 -12.57 3.13 -10.65
CA MET A 91 -13.33 3.34 -11.88
C MET A 91 -14.46 4.36 -11.72
N PRO A 92 -14.83 5.09 -12.79
CA PRO A 92 -15.77 6.19 -12.73
C PRO A 92 -17.26 5.77 -12.66
N ASN A 93 -17.56 4.48 -12.69
CA ASN A 93 -18.92 3.94 -12.74
C ASN A 93 -19.64 3.91 -11.38
N THR A 94 -19.73 5.06 -10.77
CA THR A 94 -20.42 5.35 -9.50
C THR A 94 -21.72 6.14 -9.75
N GLN A 95 -22.46 6.49 -8.69
CA GLN A 95 -23.71 7.28 -8.80
C GLN A 95 -23.64 8.50 -7.87
N PRO A 96 -23.45 9.72 -8.43
CA PRO A 96 -23.28 10.03 -9.86
C PRO A 96 -21.94 9.48 -10.40
N PRO A 97 -21.81 9.31 -11.72
CA PRO A 97 -20.54 8.87 -12.32
C PRO A 97 -19.48 9.97 -12.21
N THR A 98 -18.22 9.56 -12.04
CA THR A 98 -17.07 10.45 -11.89
C THR A 98 -16.55 10.87 -13.28
N LEU A 99 -17.15 11.91 -13.88
CA LEU A 99 -16.86 12.30 -15.27
C LEU A 99 -16.16 13.65 -15.41
N ASN A 100 -15.84 14.32 -14.32
CA ASN A 100 -15.18 15.63 -14.31
C ASN A 100 -14.33 15.83 -13.06
N ALA A 101 -13.52 16.88 -13.04
CA ALA A 101 -12.61 17.18 -11.94
C ALA A 101 -13.37 17.39 -10.60
N ALA A 102 -14.52 18.07 -10.60
CA ALA A 102 -15.29 18.31 -9.38
C ALA A 102 -15.79 17.01 -8.75
N ALA A 103 -16.29 16.05 -9.55
CA ALA A 103 -16.70 14.74 -9.08
C ALA A 103 -15.51 13.92 -8.55
N LEU A 104 -14.33 14.03 -9.18
CA LEU A 104 -13.11 13.40 -8.71
C LEU A 104 -12.65 13.98 -7.37
N GLU A 105 -12.65 15.30 -7.21
CA GLU A 105 -12.30 15.96 -5.93
C GLU A 105 -13.26 15.57 -4.80
N ALA A 106 -14.55 15.49 -5.10
CA ALA A 106 -15.54 15.02 -4.14
C ALA A 106 -15.26 13.57 -3.69
N LYS A 107 -14.80 12.73 -4.59
CA LYS A 107 -14.40 11.35 -4.28
C LYS A 107 -13.13 11.32 -3.42
N TYR A 108 -12.12 12.12 -3.71
CA TYR A 108 -10.94 12.28 -2.85
C TYR A 108 -11.29 12.79 -1.45
N ALA A 109 -12.25 13.70 -1.35
CA ALA A 109 -12.73 14.19 -0.05
C ALA A 109 -13.37 13.09 0.81
N ARG A 110 -14.01 12.10 0.18
CA ARG A 110 -14.59 10.93 0.87
C ARG A 110 -13.51 9.92 1.32
N ALA A 111 -12.41 9.86 0.60
CA ALA A 111 -11.29 8.94 0.88
C ALA A 111 -10.36 9.40 2.03
N ARG A 112 -10.51 10.65 2.50
CA ARG A 112 -9.73 11.23 3.62
C ARG A 112 -10.35 10.93 4.97
#